data_50c7c63d256f2c4a1014509334281c99
#
_entry.id   50c7c63d256f2c4a1014509334281c99
#
_cell.length_a   1.000
_cell.length_b   1.000
_cell.length_c   1.000
_cell.angle_alpha   90.00
_cell.angle_beta   90.00
_cell.angle_gamma   90.00
#
_symmetry.space_group_name_H-M   'P 1'
#
loop_
_entity.id
_entity.type
_entity.pdbx_description
1 polymer ?
#
loop_
_entity_poly.entity_id
_entity_poly.type
_entity_poly.pdbx_seq_one_letter_code
_entity_poly.pdbx_strand_id
1 'polypeptide(L)'
;EEAKKKIEEFVSDLKVEHSIGMHREYYYITRLRKIASLIPDKFLNPSESDLKNFIAKLSNSAVEINGRVTKRFYSPRTIKDFKHAIKMFYKWMGKNDVVSWISLSNGKERKESEDLITEEEVEKLVKNAKNSRDRALIYLLYDSGCRIGELLNLKNKDVPPPDDYGLIISVFGKTGFRKVRVIGNSVAYVREWQNSHPDRNNPNAWFFCGIADNIRGRQLTHADVYKMLKQTKVRAGIERRIHPHLFRHTRATLLASRVTEAPLEAQMGWVHGSKMSQTYVHLSMRDQDRAILKAYGIEVKEDRKIETEQPMKCPRCGEPNDKVNRFCWKCGMILDKTLTEKKLMEEAKEIESSLLKSQVVDNSTKKIIQEFPPEFKDLILETVLKQIVESPELRERFQKEIAETK
;
A
#
# COMPACT_ATOMS: atom_id res chain seq x y z
N GLU A 1 -3.32 -26.87 -32.75
CA GLU A 1 -4.77 -26.51 -32.85
C GLU A 1 -5.59 -27.34 -31.86
N GLU A 2 -5.49 -28.67 -31.90
CA GLU A 2 -6.24 -29.58 -31.05
C GLU A 2 -5.97 -29.40 -29.56
N ALA A 3 -4.70 -29.21 -29.16
CA ALA A 3 -4.32 -28.91 -27.78
C ALA A 3 -4.99 -27.63 -27.27
N LYS A 4 -5.09 -26.59 -28.09
CA LYS A 4 -5.75 -25.34 -27.74
C LYS A 4 -7.24 -25.57 -27.49
N LYS A 5 -7.93 -26.30 -28.39
CA LYS A 5 -9.32 -26.63 -28.25
C LYS A 5 -9.61 -27.39 -26.96
N LYS A 6 -8.78 -28.42 -26.64
CA LYS A 6 -8.91 -29.17 -25.39
C LYS A 6 -8.68 -28.35 -24.11
N ILE A 7 -7.78 -27.39 -24.14
CA ILE A 7 -7.58 -26.45 -23.01
C ILE A 7 -8.81 -25.57 -22.83
N GLU A 8 -9.39 -25.08 -23.91
CA GLU A 8 -10.59 -24.23 -23.88
C GLU A 8 -11.83 -25.01 -23.40
N GLU A 9 -12.03 -26.24 -23.84
CA GLU A 9 -13.06 -27.16 -23.34
C GLU A 9 -12.92 -27.37 -21.83
N PHE A 10 -11.73 -27.78 -21.36
CA PHE A 10 -11.45 -27.97 -19.95
C PHE A 10 -11.77 -26.71 -19.08
N VAL A 11 -11.36 -25.52 -19.54
CA VAL A 11 -11.62 -24.29 -18.79
C VAL A 11 -13.10 -23.94 -18.81
N SER A 12 -13.81 -24.22 -19.91
CA SER A 12 -15.27 -24.04 -20.01
C SER A 12 -16.00 -24.91 -19.01
N ASP A 13 -15.63 -26.20 -18.93
CA ASP A 13 -16.24 -27.15 -17.99
C ASP A 13 -15.99 -26.75 -16.55
N LEU A 14 -14.75 -26.33 -16.22
CA LEU A 14 -14.45 -25.80 -14.88
C LEU A 14 -15.25 -24.53 -14.52
N LYS A 15 -15.62 -23.71 -15.50
CA LYS A 15 -16.49 -22.55 -15.25
C LYS A 15 -17.89 -23.01 -14.87
N VAL A 16 -18.42 -24.00 -15.57
CA VAL A 16 -19.76 -24.53 -15.31
C VAL A 16 -19.80 -25.28 -13.99
N GLU A 17 -18.87 -26.20 -13.76
CA GLU A 17 -18.88 -27.08 -12.59
C GLU A 17 -18.44 -26.38 -11.29
N HIS A 18 -17.45 -25.46 -11.36
CA HIS A 18 -16.80 -24.90 -10.19
C HIS A 18 -16.87 -23.38 -10.11
N SER A 19 -17.59 -22.70 -11.02
CA SER A 19 -17.75 -21.24 -11.05
C SER A 19 -16.42 -20.48 -10.94
N ILE A 20 -15.38 -20.96 -11.64
CA ILE A 20 -14.05 -20.33 -11.56
C ILE A 20 -14.06 -18.92 -12.14
N GLY A 21 -13.43 -17.97 -11.43
CA GLY A 21 -13.27 -16.60 -11.93
C GLY A 21 -12.12 -16.45 -12.93
N MET A 22 -12.07 -15.30 -13.62
CA MET A 22 -11.11 -14.96 -14.69
C MET A 22 -9.63 -15.24 -14.32
N HIS A 23 -9.22 -14.97 -13.09
CA HIS A 23 -7.84 -15.25 -12.66
C HIS A 23 -7.51 -16.74 -12.63
N ARG A 24 -8.47 -17.57 -12.27
CA ARG A 24 -8.28 -19.01 -12.24
C ARG A 24 -8.31 -19.60 -13.65
N GLU A 25 -9.13 -19.05 -14.53
CA GLU A 25 -9.11 -19.35 -15.96
C GLU A 25 -7.73 -19.05 -16.56
N TYR A 26 -7.24 -17.81 -16.40
CA TYR A 26 -5.91 -17.40 -16.86
C TYR A 26 -4.79 -18.28 -16.29
N TYR A 27 -4.94 -18.70 -15.03
CA TYR A 27 -4.00 -19.61 -14.37
C TYR A 27 -3.88 -20.94 -15.14
N TYR A 28 -5.00 -21.58 -15.50
CA TYR A 28 -4.96 -22.84 -16.23
C TYR A 28 -4.49 -22.66 -17.66
N ILE A 29 -5.03 -21.72 -18.39
CA ILE A 29 -4.67 -21.44 -19.79
C ILE A 29 -3.16 -21.21 -19.93
N THR A 30 -2.57 -20.36 -19.12
CA THR A 30 -1.14 -20.02 -19.25
C THR A 30 -0.24 -21.21 -18.95
N ARG A 31 -0.57 -22.02 -17.95
CA ARG A 31 0.23 -23.18 -17.61
C ARG A 31 0.08 -24.32 -18.61
N LEU A 32 -1.11 -24.63 -19.00
CA LEU A 32 -1.37 -25.70 -19.98
C LEU A 32 -0.81 -25.36 -21.36
N ARG A 33 -0.90 -24.10 -21.79
CA ARG A 33 -0.21 -23.64 -23.02
C ARG A 33 1.30 -23.82 -22.95
N LYS A 34 1.92 -23.50 -21.79
CA LYS A 34 3.36 -23.72 -21.62
C LYS A 34 3.72 -25.20 -21.66
N ILE A 35 2.89 -26.08 -21.09
CA ILE A 35 3.07 -27.55 -21.18
C ILE A 35 2.98 -27.97 -22.63
N ALA A 36 1.90 -27.58 -23.32
CA ALA A 36 1.69 -27.92 -24.73
C ALA A 36 2.84 -27.43 -25.65
N SER A 37 3.43 -26.29 -25.35
CA SER A 37 4.58 -25.76 -26.13
C SER A 37 5.87 -26.55 -25.91
N LEU A 38 6.06 -27.23 -24.79
CA LEU A 38 7.28 -27.96 -24.45
C LEU A 38 7.21 -29.47 -24.75
N ILE A 39 5.99 -30.03 -24.86
CA ILE A 39 5.75 -31.42 -25.25
C ILE A 39 4.62 -31.51 -26.30
N PRO A 40 4.71 -30.83 -27.45
CA PRO A 40 3.58 -30.66 -28.38
C PRO A 40 2.98 -31.99 -28.85
N ASP A 41 3.82 -32.94 -29.24
CA ASP A 41 3.37 -34.23 -29.79
C ASP A 41 2.77 -35.18 -28.74
N LYS A 42 3.09 -34.96 -27.48
CA LYS A 42 2.71 -35.80 -26.35
C LYS A 42 1.67 -35.15 -25.44
N PHE A 43 1.31 -33.88 -25.66
CA PHE A 43 0.44 -33.11 -24.77
C PHE A 43 -0.93 -33.78 -24.56
N LEU A 44 -1.54 -34.33 -25.62
CA LEU A 44 -2.84 -34.99 -25.51
C LEU A 44 -2.75 -36.42 -24.98
N ASN A 45 -1.63 -37.10 -25.22
CA ASN A 45 -1.40 -38.50 -24.81
C ASN A 45 -0.01 -38.70 -24.19
N PRO A 46 0.29 -38.04 -23.03
CA PRO A 46 1.56 -38.23 -22.37
C PRO A 46 1.62 -39.56 -21.62
N SER A 47 2.80 -40.13 -21.52
CA SER A 47 3.11 -41.10 -20.49
C SER A 47 3.44 -40.43 -19.17
N GLU A 48 3.42 -41.20 -18.09
CA GLU A 48 3.91 -40.71 -16.77
C GLU A 48 5.34 -40.19 -16.85
N SER A 49 6.21 -40.88 -17.58
CA SER A 49 7.60 -40.50 -17.82
C SER A 49 7.71 -39.14 -18.54
N ASP A 50 6.86 -38.85 -19.53
CA ASP A 50 6.87 -37.60 -20.25
C ASP A 50 6.56 -36.42 -19.30
N LEU A 51 5.58 -36.56 -18.42
CA LEU A 51 5.22 -35.56 -17.43
C LEU A 51 6.28 -35.39 -16.35
N LYS A 52 6.92 -36.45 -15.90
CA LYS A 52 8.07 -36.40 -14.98
C LYS A 52 9.25 -35.66 -15.61
N ASN A 53 9.60 -35.99 -16.84
CA ASN A 53 10.66 -35.33 -17.59
C ASN A 53 10.35 -33.84 -17.85
N PHE A 54 9.07 -33.51 -18.15
CA PHE A 54 8.64 -32.10 -18.24
C PHE A 54 8.88 -31.33 -16.95
N ILE A 55 8.47 -31.87 -15.80
CA ILE A 55 8.65 -31.23 -14.50
C ILE A 55 10.14 -31.10 -14.15
N ALA A 56 10.95 -32.14 -14.41
CA ALA A 56 12.40 -32.09 -14.19
C ALA A 56 13.07 -31.01 -15.07
N LYS A 57 12.71 -30.96 -16.36
CA LYS A 57 13.19 -29.92 -17.27
C LYS A 57 12.78 -28.53 -16.80
N LEU A 58 11.54 -28.34 -16.37
CA LEU A 58 11.06 -27.05 -15.86
C LEU A 58 11.79 -26.60 -14.60
N SER A 59 12.11 -27.54 -13.70
CA SER A 59 12.83 -27.26 -12.46
C SER A 59 14.28 -26.82 -12.70
N ASN A 60 14.88 -27.30 -13.78
CA ASN A 60 16.28 -27.03 -14.14
C ASN A 60 16.45 -25.95 -15.23
N SER A 61 15.35 -25.43 -15.77
CA SER A 61 15.38 -24.45 -16.86
C SER A 61 15.19 -23.03 -16.33
N ALA A 62 15.92 -22.08 -16.93
CA ALA A 62 15.71 -20.67 -16.66
C ALA A 62 14.33 -20.21 -17.16
N VAL A 63 13.73 -19.25 -16.44
CA VAL A 63 12.43 -18.69 -16.80
C VAL A 63 12.57 -17.83 -18.04
N GLU A 64 11.74 -18.08 -19.03
CA GLU A 64 11.61 -17.25 -20.23
C GLU A 64 10.45 -16.26 -20.06
N ILE A 65 10.69 -14.97 -20.30
CA ILE A 65 9.70 -13.90 -20.24
C ILE A 65 9.76 -13.12 -21.57
N ASN A 66 8.65 -13.09 -22.30
CA ASN A 66 8.54 -12.40 -23.60
C ASN A 66 9.68 -12.74 -24.58
N GLY A 67 9.99 -14.02 -24.73
CA GLY A 67 11.05 -14.52 -25.61
C GLY A 67 12.49 -14.30 -25.12
N ARG A 68 12.68 -13.77 -23.90
CA ARG A 68 14.00 -13.58 -23.30
C ARG A 68 14.22 -14.55 -22.15
N VAL A 69 15.31 -15.31 -22.22
CA VAL A 69 15.74 -16.19 -21.13
C VAL A 69 16.29 -15.33 -19.99
N THR A 70 15.73 -15.52 -18.79
CA THR A 70 16.17 -14.81 -17.60
C THR A 70 17.18 -15.68 -16.81
N LYS A 71 17.95 -15.06 -15.90
CA LYS A 71 18.82 -15.79 -14.95
C LYS A 71 18.04 -16.40 -13.77
N ARG A 72 16.70 -16.48 -13.86
CA ARG A 72 15.83 -16.94 -12.76
C ARG A 72 15.28 -18.33 -13.07
N PHE A 73 15.28 -19.21 -12.10
CA PHE A 73 14.61 -20.51 -12.16
C PHE A 73 13.19 -20.41 -11.60
N TYR A 74 12.35 -21.38 -11.96
CA TYR A 74 11.01 -21.46 -11.38
C TYR A 74 11.09 -21.80 -9.89
N SER A 75 10.33 -21.06 -9.07
CA SER A 75 10.24 -21.35 -7.64
C SER A 75 9.55 -22.71 -7.38
N PRO A 76 9.83 -23.38 -6.25
CA PRO A 76 9.12 -24.61 -5.85
C PRO A 76 7.60 -24.43 -5.89
N ARG A 77 7.11 -23.25 -5.49
CA ARG A 77 5.69 -22.89 -5.57
C ARG A 77 5.17 -22.91 -7.00
N THR A 78 5.91 -22.32 -7.94
CA THR A 78 5.52 -22.32 -9.35
C THR A 78 5.50 -23.73 -9.95
N ILE A 79 6.48 -24.57 -9.60
CA ILE A 79 6.52 -25.97 -10.00
C ILE A 79 5.28 -26.71 -9.47
N LYS A 80 4.91 -26.48 -8.20
CA LYS A 80 3.68 -27.03 -7.63
C LYS A 80 2.43 -26.58 -8.36
N ASP A 81 2.38 -25.31 -8.79
CA ASP A 81 1.28 -24.79 -9.60
C ASP A 81 1.17 -25.50 -10.95
N PHE A 82 2.30 -25.82 -11.60
CA PHE A 82 2.30 -26.64 -12.82
C PHE A 82 1.80 -28.07 -12.54
N LYS A 83 2.30 -28.71 -11.48
CA LYS A 83 1.82 -30.06 -11.05
C LYS A 83 0.31 -30.05 -10.80
N HIS A 84 -0.21 -28.99 -10.16
CA HIS A 84 -1.65 -28.85 -9.93
C HIS A 84 -2.43 -28.75 -11.25
N ALA A 85 -1.97 -27.89 -12.19
CA ALA A 85 -2.63 -27.74 -13.48
C ALA A 85 -2.61 -29.05 -14.28
N ILE A 86 -1.49 -29.77 -14.31
CA ILE A 86 -1.33 -31.10 -14.91
C ILE A 86 -2.35 -32.07 -14.32
N LYS A 87 -2.35 -32.19 -12.99
CA LYS A 87 -3.23 -33.14 -12.29
C LYS A 87 -4.71 -32.90 -12.59
N MET A 88 -5.14 -31.64 -12.58
CA MET A 88 -6.53 -31.28 -12.87
C MET A 88 -6.91 -31.56 -14.32
N PHE A 89 -6.06 -31.15 -15.27
CA PHE A 89 -6.33 -31.32 -16.69
C PHE A 89 -6.40 -32.81 -17.13
N TYR A 90 -5.40 -33.59 -16.77
CA TYR A 90 -5.40 -35.02 -17.18
C TYR A 90 -6.42 -35.86 -16.43
N LYS A 91 -6.80 -35.52 -15.20
CA LYS A 91 -7.94 -36.09 -14.52
C LYS A 91 -9.25 -35.82 -15.26
N TRP A 92 -9.45 -34.57 -15.68
CA TRP A 92 -10.61 -34.20 -16.51
C TRP A 92 -10.63 -34.95 -17.84
N MET A 93 -9.49 -35.23 -18.44
CA MET A 93 -9.36 -36.07 -19.64
C MET A 93 -9.56 -37.58 -19.38
N GLY A 94 -9.86 -38.00 -18.16
CA GLY A 94 -10.00 -39.44 -17.81
C GLY A 94 -8.67 -40.18 -17.64
N LYS A 95 -7.52 -39.48 -17.69
CA LYS A 95 -6.17 -40.07 -17.64
C LYS A 95 -5.60 -40.01 -16.19
N ASN A 96 -6.29 -40.65 -15.25
CA ASN A 96 -5.92 -40.64 -13.85
C ASN A 96 -4.58 -41.33 -13.54
N ASP A 97 -4.27 -42.38 -14.26
CA ASP A 97 -3.07 -43.20 -14.14
C ASP A 97 -1.80 -42.41 -14.36
N VAL A 98 -1.73 -41.59 -15.43
CA VAL A 98 -0.52 -40.80 -15.75
C VAL A 98 -0.19 -39.67 -14.76
N VAL A 99 -1.13 -39.33 -13.87
CA VAL A 99 -0.96 -38.25 -12.86
C VAL A 99 -1.10 -38.74 -11.42
N SER A 100 -1.24 -40.04 -11.19
CA SER A 100 -1.39 -40.66 -9.86
C SER A 100 -0.23 -40.33 -8.92
N TRP A 101 1.00 -40.28 -9.44
CA TRP A 101 2.22 -39.95 -8.73
C TRP A 101 2.30 -38.49 -8.24
N ILE A 102 1.45 -37.60 -8.73
CA ILE A 102 1.50 -36.19 -8.36
C ILE A 102 0.92 -35.99 -6.96
N SER A 103 1.80 -35.83 -5.99
CA SER A 103 1.45 -35.33 -4.65
C SER A 103 1.42 -33.81 -4.62
N LEU A 104 0.32 -33.24 -4.14
CA LEU A 104 0.15 -31.80 -3.94
C LEU A 104 0.29 -31.41 -2.47
N SER A 105 0.75 -32.33 -1.61
CA SER A 105 0.98 -32.03 -0.20
C SER A 105 1.94 -30.84 -0.04
N ASN A 106 1.63 -30.00 0.92
CA ASN A 106 2.56 -28.96 1.33
C ASN A 106 3.66 -29.64 2.13
N GLY A 107 4.82 -29.88 1.54
CA GLY A 107 6.01 -30.01 2.39
C GLY A 107 6.00 -28.84 3.37
N LYS A 108 6.38 -29.11 4.62
CA LYS A 108 6.58 -28.03 5.62
C LYS A 108 7.77 -27.17 5.19
N GLU A 109 7.60 -26.36 4.13
CA GLU A 109 8.52 -25.26 3.90
C GLU A 109 8.38 -24.34 5.10
N ARG A 110 9.35 -24.32 6.00
CA ARG A 110 9.52 -23.20 6.91
C ARG A 110 9.72 -21.98 6.01
N LYS A 111 8.66 -21.18 5.83
CA LYS A 111 8.84 -19.82 5.33
C LYS A 111 9.71 -19.15 6.38
N GLU A 112 10.92 -18.76 6.00
CA GLU A 112 11.62 -17.70 6.72
C GLU A 112 10.63 -16.55 6.87
N SER A 113 10.48 -16.05 8.09
CA SER A 113 9.63 -14.88 8.34
C SER A 113 10.16 -13.76 7.46
N GLU A 114 9.35 -13.29 6.49
CA GLU A 114 9.69 -12.05 5.78
C GLU A 114 9.90 -10.98 6.84
N ASP A 115 11.03 -10.28 6.80
CA ASP A 115 11.28 -9.16 7.69
C ASP A 115 10.14 -8.15 7.53
N LEU A 116 9.46 -7.87 8.63
CA LEU A 116 8.34 -6.93 8.64
C LEU A 116 8.84 -5.54 8.25
N ILE A 117 7.97 -4.73 7.64
CA ILE A 117 8.31 -3.34 7.36
C ILE A 117 8.26 -2.55 8.67
N THR A 118 9.32 -1.78 8.95
CA THR A 118 9.39 -0.96 10.14
C THR A 118 8.66 0.37 9.95
N GLU A 119 8.33 1.03 11.05
CA GLU A 119 7.68 2.35 11.01
C GLU A 119 8.59 3.38 10.35
N GLU A 120 9.89 3.35 10.64
CA GLU A 120 10.88 4.24 10.03
C GLU A 120 10.98 4.04 8.51
N GLU A 121 10.83 2.80 8.02
CA GLU A 121 10.79 2.54 6.59
C GLU A 121 9.52 3.10 5.95
N VAL A 122 8.36 2.99 6.63
CA VAL A 122 7.10 3.58 6.17
C VAL A 122 7.23 5.10 6.10
N GLU A 123 7.78 5.74 7.12
CA GLU A 123 8.04 7.18 7.12
C GLU A 123 8.98 7.61 5.99
N LYS A 124 10.08 6.87 5.77
CA LYS A 124 10.98 7.12 4.64
C LYS A 124 10.25 7.03 3.30
N LEU A 125 9.38 6.03 3.13
CA LEU A 125 8.57 5.89 1.92
C LEU A 125 7.62 7.10 1.75
N VAL A 126 6.94 7.51 2.80
CA VAL A 126 5.99 8.62 2.76
C VAL A 126 6.68 9.95 2.48
N LYS A 127 7.82 10.22 3.13
CA LYS A 127 8.65 11.42 2.86
C LYS A 127 9.11 11.51 1.39
N ASN A 128 9.32 10.36 0.75
CA ASN A 128 9.78 10.27 -0.63
C ASN A 128 8.66 9.97 -1.65
N ALA A 129 7.39 9.98 -1.21
CA ALA A 129 6.24 9.88 -2.08
C ALA A 129 6.02 11.20 -2.83
N LYS A 130 5.62 11.14 -4.11
CA LYS A 130 5.54 12.32 -4.99
C LYS A 130 4.36 13.24 -4.71
N ASN A 131 3.27 12.70 -4.14
CA ASN A 131 2.00 13.42 -3.98
C ASN A 131 1.21 12.90 -2.78
N SER A 132 0.14 13.61 -2.41
CA SER A 132 -0.74 13.26 -1.29
C SER A 132 -1.43 11.91 -1.46
N ARG A 133 -1.83 11.54 -2.67
CA ARG A 133 -2.43 10.22 -2.97
C ARG A 133 -1.48 9.08 -2.60
N ASP A 134 -0.23 9.17 -3.03
CA ASP A 134 0.76 8.12 -2.81
C ASP A 134 1.10 8.00 -1.32
N ARG A 135 1.18 9.14 -0.60
CA ARG A 135 1.34 9.16 0.86
C ARG A 135 0.18 8.48 1.57
N ALA A 136 -1.05 8.86 1.22
CA ALA A 136 -2.26 8.26 1.77
C ALA A 136 -2.33 6.75 1.52
N LEU A 137 -2.01 6.30 0.31
CA LEU A 137 -2.04 4.88 -0.03
C LEU A 137 -1.00 4.06 0.75
N ILE A 138 0.22 4.57 0.90
CA ILE A 138 1.29 3.89 1.66
C ILE A 138 0.89 3.72 3.13
N TYR A 139 0.46 4.80 3.79
CA TYR A 139 0.03 4.71 5.18
C TYR A 139 -1.25 3.89 5.35
N LEU A 140 -2.21 4.01 4.44
CA LEU A 140 -3.44 3.24 4.52
C LEU A 140 -3.19 1.73 4.35
N LEU A 141 -2.23 1.33 3.49
CA LEU A 141 -1.77 -0.06 3.42
C LEU A 141 -1.21 -0.53 4.77
N TYR A 142 -0.40 0.30 5.43
CA TYR A 142 0.24 -0.02 6.69
C TYR A 142 -0.75 -0.13 7.86
N ASP A 143 -1.60 0.88 8.05
CA ASP A 143 -2.50 0.96 9.20
C ASP A 143 -3.74 0.07 9.06
N SER A 144 -4.27 -0.11 7.84
CA SER A 144 -5.45 -0.94 7.63
C SER A 144 -5.13 -2.43 7.48
N GLY A 145 -3.97 -2.75 6.89
CA GLY A 145 -3.63 -4.11 6.48
C GLY A 145 -4.53 -4.66 5.38
N CYS A 146 -5.31 -3.85 4.69
CA CYS A 146 -6.20 -4.26 3.60
C CYS A 146 -5.42 -4.88 2.43
N ARG A 147 -6.09 -5.73 1.65
CA ARG A 147 -5.54 -6.16 0.37
C ARG A 147 -5.50 -4.99 -0.59
N ILE A 148 -4.46 -4.91 -1.42
CA ILE A 148 -4.35 -3.80 -2.40
C ILE A 148 -5.58 -3.70 -3.29
N GLY A 149 -6.15 -4.83 -3.75
CA GLY A 149 -7.38 -4.81 -4.56
C GLY A 149 -8.59 -4.24 -3.82
N GLU A 150 -8.67 -4.39 -2.50
CA GLU A 150 -9.73 -3.80 -1.69
C GLU A 150 -9.59 -2.27 -1.64
N LEU A 151 -8.37 -1.76 -1.47
CA LEU A 151 -8.11 -0.32 -1.46
C LEU A 151 -8.30 0.33 -2.83
N LEU A 152 -7.92 -0.35 -3.91
CA LEU A 152 -8.09 0.15 -5.26
C LEU A 152 -9.57 0.19 -5.70
N ASN A 153 -10.42 -0.61 -5.08
CA ASN A 153 -11.87 -0.62 -5.34
C ASN A 153 -12.64 0.40 -4.49
N LEU A 154 -11.98 1.14 -3.59
CA LEU A 154 -12.63 2.20 -2.82
C LEU A 154 -13.14 3.33 -3.72
N LYS A 155 -14.32 3.81 -3.40
CA LYS A 155 -14.88 5.06 -3.92
C LYS A 155 -14.88 6.12 -2.81
N ASN A 156 -15.07 7.38 -3.16
CA ASN A 156 -15.10 8.47 -2.19
C ASN A 156 -16.13 8.23 -1.06
N LYS A 157 -17.29 7.68 -1.38
CA LYS A 157 -18.34 7.32 -0.41
C LYS A 157 -17.93 6.23 0.58
N ASP A 158 -16.94 5.40 0.25
CA ASP A 158 -16.46 4.29 1.08
C ASP A 158 -15.45 4.73 2.14
N VAL A 159 -15.04 6.02 2.07
CA VAL A 159 -14.06 6.64 2.97
C VAL A 159 -14.72 7.89 3.60
N PRO A 160 -15.63 7.72 4.57
CA PRO A 160 -16.30 8.84 5.22
C PRO A 160 -15.33 9.67 6.07
N PRO A 161 -15.73 10.85 6.57
CA PRO A 161 -14.96 11.58 7.55
C PRO A 161 -14.61 10.73 8.76
N PRO A 162 -13.45 10.95 9.41
CA PRO A 162 -13.09 10.24 10.63
C PRO A 162 -14.05 10.56 11.78
N ASP A 163 -14.24 9.58 12.67
CA ASP A 163 -14.87 9.75 13.96
C ASP A 163 -13.82 10.04 15.06
N ASP A 164 -14.23 10.09 16.33
CA ASP A 164 -13.36 10.38 17.46
C ASP A 164 -12.22 9.36 17.65
N TYR A 165 -12.34 8.18 17.04
CA TYR A 165 -11.38 7.06 17.17
C TYR A 165 -10.63 6.75 15.88
N GLY A 166 -10.74 7.58 14.86
CA GLY A 166 -10.06 7.40 13.59
C GLY A 166 -11.00 7.24 12.40
N LEU A 167 -10.68 6.36 11.47
CA LEU A 167 -11.41 6.21 10.20
C LEU A 167 -12.05 4.82 10.10
N ILE A 168 -13.28 4.74 9.61
CA ILE A 168 -13.92 3.47 9.23
C ILE A 168 -14.08 3.46 7.71
N ILE A 169 -13.32 2.60 7.03
CA ILE A 169 -13.47 2.40 5.59
C ILE A 169 -14.31 1.18 5.29
N SER A 170 -15.13 1.28 4.23
CA SER A 170 -15.96 0.19 3.74
C SER A 170 -15.25 -0.49 2.57
N VAL A 171 -14.82 -1.75 2.74
CA VAL A 171 -14.09 -2.47 1.69
C VAL A 171 -14.87 -3.66 1.18
N PHE A 172 -14.74 -3.94 -0.11
CA PHE A 172 -15.30 -5.11 -0.76
C PHE A 172 -14.18 -5.94 -1.38
N GLY A 173 -14.08 -7.20 -1.00
CA GLY A 173 -13.03 -8.10 -1.44
C GLY A 173 -13.53 -9.52 -1.70
N LYS A 174 -12.60 -10.46 -1.83
CA LYS A 174 -12.88 -11.88 -2.11
C LYS A 174 -13.84 -12.51 -1.08
N THR A 175 -13.83 -12.04 0.15
CA THR A 175 -14.65 -12.54 1.27
C THR A 175 -15.91 -11.69 1.51
N GLY A 176 -16.27 -10.83 0.57
CA GLY A 176 -17.44 -9.96 0.67
C GLY A 176 -17.13 -8.57 1.22
N PHE A 177 -18.17 -7.91 1.71
CA PHE A 177 -18.15 -6.58 2.30
C PHE A 177 -17.71 -6.63 3.77
N ARG A 178 -16.87 -5.70 4.19
CA ARG A 178 -16.57 -5.46 5.61
C ARG A 178 -16.19 -4.01 5.88
N LYS A 179 -16.36 -3.61 7.13
CA LYS A 179 -15.84 -2.34 7.64
C LYS A 179 -14.48 -2.58 8.28
N VAL A 180 -13.54 -1.70 8.03
CA VAL A 180 -12.17 -1.76 8.56
C VAL A 180 -11.91 -0.50 9.36
N ARG A 181 -11.59 -0.67 10.65
CA ARG A 181 -11.17 0.42 11.52
C ARG A 181 -9.70 0.73 11.23
N VAL A 182 -9.40 1.99 11.01
CA VAL A 182 -8.05 2.50 10.75
C VAL A 182 -7.72 3.55 11.79
N ILE A 183 -6.63 3.34 12.49
CA ILE A 183 -6.11 4.22 13.53
C ILE A 183 -4.64 4.47 13.21
N GLY A 184 -4.18 5.71 13.40
CA GLY A 184 -2.79 6.08 13.17
C GLY A 184 -2.62 7.21 12.16
N ASN A 185 -1.41 7.33 11.67
CA ASN A 185 -1.01 8.44 10.79
C ASN A 185 -1.75 8.47 9.45
N SER A 186 -2.25 7.32 8.97
CA SER A 186 -3.03 7.24 7.73
C SER A 186 -4.24 8.15 7.72
N VAL A 187 -4.88 8.41 8.88
CA VAL A 187 -6.07 9.26 8.97
C VAL A 187 -5.78 10.67 8.44
N ALA A 188 -4.67 11.27 8.87
CA ALA A 188 -4.27 12.60 8.43
C ALA A 188 -3.94 12.63 6.92
N TYR A 189 -3.18 11.65 6.42
CA TYR A 189 -2.81 11.58 5.00
C TYR A 189 -4.00 11.26 4.08
N VAL A 190 -4.96 10.46 4.56
CA VAL A 190 -6.22 10.22 3.85
C VAL A 190 -7.01 11.53 3.74
N ARG A 191 -7.08 12.35 4.79
CA ARG A 191 -7.72 13.66 4.77
C ARG A 191 -7.02 14.64 3.83
N GLU A 192 -5.69 14.68 3.85
CA GLU A 192 -4.90 15.46 2.90
C GLU A 192 -5.25 15.08 1.46
N TRP A 193 -5.32 13.77 1.17
CA TRP A 193 -5.71 13.30 -0.14
C TRP A 193 -7.16 13.64 -0.51
N GLN A 194 -8.11 13.45 0.40
CA GLN A 194 -9.51 13.85 0.17
C GLN A 194 -9.64 15.31 -0.22
N ASN A 195 -8.90 16.22 0.42
CA ASN A 195 -8.93 17.65 0.11
C ASN A 195 -8.34 17.98 -1.26
N SER A 196 -7.35 17.23 -1.72
CA SER A 196 -6.66 17.39 -3.01
C SER A 196 -7.19 16.44 -4.11
N HIS A 197 -8.24 15.67 -3.83
CA HIS A 197 -8.79 14.71 -4.78
C HIS A 197 -9.41 15.42 -5.99
N PRO A 198 -9.09 15.02 -7.25
CA PRO A 198 -9.57 15.71 -8.44
C PRO A 198 -11.10 15.73 -8.55
N ASP A 199 -11.79 14.69 -8.07
CA ASP A 199 -13.23 14.53 -8.10
C ASP A 199 -13.82 14.41 -6.70
N ARG A 200 -13.36 15.23 -5.76
CA ARG A 200 -13.71 15.14 -4.32
C ARG A 200 -15.21 15.17 -4.03
N ASN A 201 -15.99 15.86 -4.86
CA ASN A 201 -17.43 16.02 -4.69
C ASN A 201 -18.25 14.87 -5.31
N ASN A 202 -17.63 13.98 -6.06
CA ASN A 202 -18.28 12.82 -6.65
C ASN A 202 -18.16 11.60 -5.73
N PRO A 203 -19.24 11.14 -5.07
CA PRO A 203 -19.20 10.01 -4.15
C PRO A 203 -18.85 8.68 -4.84
N ASN A 204 -19.06 8.57 -6.14
CA ASN A 204 -18.81 7.36 -6.93
C ASN A 204 -17.45 7.38 -7.65
N ALA A 205 -16.68 8.47 -7.57
CA ALA A 205 -15.33 8.50 -8.10
C ALA A 205 -14.40 7.51 -7.35
N TRP A 206 -13.44 6.97 -8.08
CA TRP A 206 -12.43 6.08 -7.50
C TRP A 206 -11.56 6.84 -6.51
N PHE A 207 -11.52 6.39 -5.25
CA PHE A 207 -10.77 7.06 -4.20
C PHE A 207 -9.27 7.13 -4.53
N PHE A 208 -8.66 6.05 -5.00
CA PHE A 208 -7.30 6.06 -5.52
C PHE A 208 -7.30 6.08 -7.05
N CYS A 209 -7.19 7.26 -7.61
CA CYS A 209 -7.27 7.50 -9.05
C CYS A 209 -6.00 8.12 -9.63
N GLY A 210 -5.93 8.16 -10.97
CA GLY A 210 -4.90 8.87 -11.72
C GLY A 210 -4.99 10.38 -11.49
N ILE A 211 -3.83 11.04 -11.39
CA ILE A 211 -3.74 12.50 -11.16
C ILE A 211 -3.31 13.23 -12.43
N ALA A 212 -2.42 12.60 -13.23
CA ALA A 212 -1.95 13.19 -14.47
C ALA A 212 -3.10 13.34 -15.49
N ASP A 213 -3.07 14.39 -16.31
CA ASP A 213 -4.18 14.77 -17.19
C ASP A 213 -4.66 13.64 -18.10
N ASN A 214 -3.74 12.86 -18.67
CA ASN A 214 -4.06 11.74 -19.57
C ASN A 214 -4.71 10.53 -18.87
N ILE A 215 -4.69 10.48 -17.53
CA ILE A 215 -5.24 9.38 -16.72
C ILE A 215 -6.10 9.89 -15.56
N ARG A 216 -6.44 11.16 -15.54
CA ARG A 216 -7.19 11.80 -14.46
C ARG A 216 -8.51 11.08 -14.18
N GLY A 217 -8.77 10.78 -12.92
CA GLY A 217 -9.97 10.05 -12.49
C GLY A 217 -9.96 8.54 -12.77
N ARG A 218 -9.02 8.02 -13.58
CA ARG A 218 -8.92 6.58 -13.86
C ARG A 218 -8.53 5.81 -12.60
N GLN A 219 -9.21 4.69 -12.34
CA GLN A 219 -8.84 3.78 -11.26
C GLN A 219 -7.37 3.35 -11.37
N LEU A 220 -6.64 3.36 -10.26
CA LEU A 220 -5.30 2.78 -10.23
C LEU A 220 -5.35 1.27 -10.37
N THR A 221 -4.38 0.72 -11.09
CA THR A 221 -4.18 -0.72 -11.23
C THR A 221 -3.15 -1.23 -10.23
N HIS A 222 -3.13 -2.56 -10.01
CA HIS A 222 -2.05 -3.20 -9.25
C HIS A 222 -0.67 -2.83 -9.78
N ALA A 223 -0.51 -2.80 -11.11
CA ALA A 223 0.76 -2.44 -11.75
C ALA A 223 1.19 -1.00 -11.44
N ASP A 224 0.24 -0.05 -11.41
CA ASP A 224 0.51 1.34 -11.05
C ASP A 224 1.07 1.43 -9.62
N VAL A 225 0.47 0.70 -8.66
CA VAL A 225 0.92 0.69 -7.27
C VAL A 225 2.29 0.02 -7.11
N TYR A 226 2.52 -1.11 -7.76
CA TYR A 226 3.84 -1.76 -7.72
C TYR A 226 4.93 -0.85 -8.32
N LYS A 227 4.64 -0.14 -9.41
CA LYS A 227 5.54 0.84 -10.01
C LYS A 227 5.80 2.01 -9.05
N MET A 228 4.76 2.54 -8.44
CA MET A 228 4.85 3.63 -7.45
C MET A 228 5.73 3.21 -6.27
N LEU A 229 5.45 2.06 -5.63
CA LEU A 229 6.23 1.56 -4.50
C LEU A 229 7.70 1.30 -4.89
N LYS A 230 7.95 0.71 -6.07
CA LYS A 230 9.31 0.49 -6.59
C LYS A 230 10.08 1.80 -6.74
N GLN A 231 9.46 2.82 -7.30
CA GLN A 231 10.09 4.12 -7.50
C GLN A 231 10.29 4.86 -6.17
N THR A 232 9.32 4.79 -5.26
CA THR A 232 9.39 5.44 -3.95
C THR A 232 10.46 4.82 -3.08
N LYS A 233 10.58 3.48 -3.05
CA LYS A 233 11.63 2.82 -2.28
C LYS A 233 13.04 3.19 -2.77
N VAL A 234 13.24 3.35 -4.07
CA VAL A 234 14.54 3.79 -4.63
C VAL A 234 14.89 5.19 -4.15
N ARG A 235 13.93 6.13 -4.20
CA ARG A 235 14.14 7.49 -3.66
C ARG A 235 14.37 7.51 -2.15
N ALA A 236 13.76 6.58 -1.43
CA ALA A 236 13.90 6.42 0.02
C ALA A 236 15.19 5.70 0.45
N GLY A 237 16.02 5.22 -0.49
CA GLY A 237 17.23 4.46 -0.19
C GLY A 237 16.98 3.09 0.44
N ILE A 238 15.82 2.47 0.20
CA ILE A 238 15.47 1.16 0.75
C ILE A 238 15.85 0.08 -0.25
N GLU A 239 16.77 -0.81 0.10
CA GLU A 239 17.27 -1.83 -0.82
C GLU A 239 16.34 -3.04 -0.95
N ARG A 240 15.74 -3.49 0.16
CA ARG A 240 14.89 -4.67 0.18
C ARG A 240 13.60 -4.49 -0.62
N ARG A 241 12.95 -5.58 -0.95
CA ARG A 241 11.70 -5.57 -1.72
C ARG A 241 10.55 -5.03 -0.87
N ILE A 242 9.88 -3.98 -1.37
CA ILE A 242 8.64 -3.43 -0.79
C ILE A 242 7.48 -3.76 -1.73
N HIS A 243 6.42 -4.33 -1.18
CA HIS A 243 5.20 -4.70 -1.93
C HIS A 243 3.96 -4.68 -1.02
N PRO A 244 2.74 -4.57 -1.56
CA PRO A 244 1.53 -4.39 -0.75
C PRO A 244 1.27 -5.49 0.29
N HIS A 245 1.62 -6.74 -0.02
CA HIS A 245 1.44 -7.84 0.93
C HIS A 245 2.35 -7.73 2.16
N LEU A 246 3.53 -7.09 2.03
CA LEU A 246 4.43 -6.87 3.16
C LEU A 246 3.77 -5.99 4.24
N PHE A 247 3.11 -4.90 3.84
CA PHE A 247 2.34 -4.04 4.76
C PHE A 247 1.24 -4.84 5.48
N ARG A 248 0.53 -5.67 4.73
CA ARG A 248 -0.52 -6.53 5.30
C ARG A 248 0.05 -7.57 6.27
N HIS A 249 1.17 -8.21 5.93
CA HIS A 249 1.85 -9.15 6.84
C HIS A 249 2.25 -8.44 8.13
N THR A 250 2.86 -7.27 8.02
CA THR A 250 3.24 -6.47 9.18
C THR A 250 2.04 -6.14 10.05
N ARG A 251 0.96 -5.61 9.47
CA ARG A 251 -0.25 -5.27 10.23
C ARG A 251 -0.89 -6.49 10.90
N ALA A 252 -0.96 -7.61 10.20
CA ALA A 252 -1.50 -8.85 10.75
C ALA A 252 -0.68 -9.33 11.95
N THR A 253 0.64 -9.31 11.87
CA THR A 253 1.55 -9.70 12.96
C THR A 253 1.42 -8.75 14.15
N LEU A 254 1.37 -7.44 13.91
CA LEU A 254 1.20 -6.43 14.97
C LEU A 254 -0.16 -6.56 15.69
N LEU A 255 -1.22 -6.86 14.94
CA LEU A 255 -2.55 -7.05 15.54
C LEU A 255 -2.68 -8.39 16.25
N ALA A 256 -2.07 -9.45 15.74
CA ALA A 256 -2.13 -10.79 16.34
C ALA A 256 -1.61 -10.83 17.79
N SER A 257 -0.70 -9.91 18.16
CA SER A 257 -0.21 -9.76 19.53
C SER A 257 -1.13 -8.92 20.44
N ARG A 258 -2.14 -8.25 19.87
CA ARG A 258 -2.94 -7.25 20.62
C ARG A 258 -4.43 -7.59 20.69
N VAL A 259 -4.94 -8.38 19.78
CA VAL A 259 -6.36 -8.73 19.68
C VAL A 259 -6.54 -10.24 19.57
N THR A 260 -7.70 -10.73 19.99
CA THR A 260 -8.06 -12.14 19.83
C THR A 260 -8.33 -12.51 18.35
N GLU A 261 -8.45 -13.79 18.07
CA GLU A 261 -8.55 -14.32 16.70
C GLU A 261 -9.72 -13.75 15.91
N ALA A 262 -10.93 -13.70 16.50
CA ALA A 262 -12.13 -13.26 15.80
C ALA A 262 -12.07 -11.78 15.33
N PRO A 263 -11.69 -10.78 16.16
CA PRO A 263 -11.46 -9.42 15.69
C PRO A 263 -10.34 -9.30 14.65
N LEU A 264 -9.27 -10.11 14.78
CA LEU A 264 -8.18 -10.15 13.80
C LEU A 264 -8.70 -10.64 12.45
N GLU A 265 -9.44 -11.74 12.42
CA GLU A 265 -10.04 -12.29 11.22
C GLU A 265 -11.00 -11.31 10.54
N ALA A 266 -11.85 -10.66 11.33
CA ALA A 266 -12.78 -9.64 10.83
C ALA A 266 -12.02 -8.45 10.21
N GLN A 267 -11.03 -7.90 10.91
CA GLN A 267 -10.22 -6.77 10.43
C GLN A 267 -9.47 -7.13 9.14
N MET A 268 -8.85 -8.33 9.10
CA MET A 268 -8.06 -8.77 7.96
C MET A 268 -8.93 -9.36 6.83
N GLY A 269 -10.22 -9.62 7.04
CA GLY A 269 -11.11 -10.26 6.09
C GLY A 269 -10.65 -11.68 5.76
N TRP A 270 -10.41 -12.47 6.80
CA TRP A 270 -10.20 -13.90 6.72
C TRP A 270 -11.51 -14.63 7.04
N VAL A 271 -11.68 -15.82 6.49
CA VAL A 271 -12.81 -16.67 6.83
C VAL A 271 -12.56 -17.24 8.23
N HIS A 272 -13.58 -17.23 9.07
CA HIS A 272 -13.49 -17.77 10.43
C HIS A 272 -13.04 -19.24 10.42
N GLY A 273 -12.12 -19.57 11.32
CA GLY A 273 -11.51 -20.90 11.39
C GLY A 273 -10.50 -21.19 10.28
N SER A 274 -10.10 -20.19 9.46
CA SER A 274 -9.06 -20.38 8.46
C SER A 274 -7.69 -20.52 9.13
N LYS A 275 -6.80 -21.33 8.50
CA LYS A 275 -5.41 -21.46 8.98
C LYS A 275 -4.58 -20.17 8.88
N MET A 276 -5.17 -19.08 8.41
CA MET A 276 -4.45 -17.80 8.22
C MET A 276 -4.15 -17.12 9.54
N SER A 277 -5.12 -17.05 10.47
CA SER A 277 -4.92 -16.50 11.81
C SER A 277 -3.83 -17.25 12.57
N GLN A 278 -3.86 -18.59 12.53
CA GLN A 278 -2.86 -19.45 13.16
C GLN A 278 -1.42 -19.14 12.70
N THR A 279 -1.24 -18.79 11.42
CA THR A 279 0.08 -18.45 10.88
C THR A 279 0.70 -17.24 11.59
N TYR A 280 -0.11 -16.27 12.00
CA TYR A 280 0.36 -15.02 12.64
C TYR A 280 0.41 -15.14 14.17
N VAL A 281 -0.49 -15.89 14.77
CA VAL A 281 -0.46 -16.19 16.21
C VAL A 281 0.82 -16.96 16.59
N HIS A 282 1.28 -17.89 15.74
CA HIS A 282 2.54 -18.60 15.98
C HIS A 282 3.81 -17.74 15.82
N LEU A 283 3.75 -16.63 15.08
CA LEU A 283 4.86 -15.67 14.97
C LEU A 283 5.04 -14.82 16.24
N SER A 284 4.04 -14.79 17.11
CA SER A 284 4.06 -14.09 18.40
C SER A 284 4.57 -14.96 19.57
N MET A 285 5.42 -15.97 19.31
CA MET A 285 5.94 -16.84 20.41
C MET A 285 6.59 -16.07 21.57
N ARG A 286 7.21 -14.91 21.30
CA ARG A 286 7.70 -14.01 22.35
C ARG A 286 6.57 -13.44 23.22
N ASP A 287 5.41 -13.16 22.62
CA ASP A 287 4.24 -12.65 23.34
C ASP A 287 3.55 -13.75 24.14
N GLN A 288 3.61 -15.00 23.66
CA GLN A 288 3.12 -16.17 24.40
C GLN A 288 3.94 -16.40 25.68
N ASP A 289 5.27 -16.36 25.57
CA ASP A 289 6.17 -16.47 26.73
C ASP A 289 5.92 -15.36 27.75
N ARG A 290 5.80 -14.10 27.29
CA ARG A 290 5.42 -12.95 28.12
C ARG A 290 4.06 -13.10 28.77
N ALA A 291 3.05 -13.59 28.05
CA ALA A 291 1.73 -13.82 28.59
C ALA A 291 1.73 -14.88 29.69
N ILE A 292 2.51 -15.95 29.52
CA ILE A 292 2.72 -16.98 30.53
C ILE A 292 3.42 -16.39 31.75
N LEU A 293 4.53 -15.68 31.57
CA LEU A 293 5.27 -15.04 32.67
C LEU A 293 4.39 -14.06 33.46
N LYS A 294 3.59 -13.26 32.75
CA LYS A 294 2.62 -12.33 33.37
C LYS A 294 1.53 -13.06 34.16
N ALA A 295 1.05 -14.21 33.66
CA ALA A 295 0.07 -15.02 34.38
C ALA A 295 0.63 -15.59 35.69
N TYR A 296 1.95 -15.78 35.78
CA TYR A 296 2.64 -16.17 37.01
C TYR A 296 3.15 -14.99 37.84
N GLY A 297 2.72 -13.75 37.53
CA GLY A 297 3.12 -12.56 38.28
C GLY A 297 4.57 -12.11 38.05
N ILE A 298 5.23 -12.64 37.03
CA ILE A 298 6.61 -12.27 36.67
C ILE A 298 6.56 -11.07 35.74
N GLU A 299 7.00 -9.91 36.25
CA GLU A 299 7.15 -8.71 35.41
C GLU A 299 8.36 -8.87 34.46
N VAL A 300 8.08 -9.06 33.16
CA VAL A 300 9.10 -8.98 32.12
C VAL A 300 9.29 -7.50 31.80
N LYS A 301 10.51 -6.98 31.99
CA LYS A 301 10.86 -5.63 31.54
C LYS A 301 10.56 -5.54 30.03
N GLU A 302 9.62 -4.66 29.66
CA GLU A 302 9.33 -4.35 28.26
C GLU A 302 10.59 -3.72 27.64
N ASP A 303 11.19 -4.40 26.68
CA ASP A 303 12.29 -3.88 25.86
C ASP A 303 11.79 -2.86 24.83
N ARG A 304 11.05 -1.94 25.20
CA ARG A 304 10.53 -0.67 24.69
C ARG A 304 9.13 -0.50 25.24
N LYS A 305 8.99 0.23 26.32
CA LYS A 305 7.86 1.13 26.42
C LYS A 305 7.86 1.92 25.14
N ILE A 306 6.86 1.74 24.28
CA ILE A 306 6.33 2.89 23.58
C ILE A 306 5.93 3.80 24.73
N GLU A 307 6.79 4.75 25.08
CA GLU A 307 6.40 5.82 25.96
C GLU A 307 5.13 6.34 25.31
N THR A 308 4.01 6.14 25.98
CA THR A 308 2.80 6.88 25.69
C THR A 308 3.11 8.29 26.12
N GLU A 309 3.96 8.96 25.35
CA GLU A 309 4.20 10.36 25.47
C GLU A 309 2.85 11.03 25.39
N GLN A 310 2.56 11.92 26.32
CA GLN A 310 1.28 12.59 26.37
C GLN A 310 0.92 13.13 24.98
N PRO A 311 -0.31 12.86 24.50
CA PRO A 311 -0.72 13.29 23.17
C PRO A 311 -0.55 14.80 23.03
N MET A 312 -0.02 15.23 21.90
CA MET A 312 0.15 16.64 21.57
C MET A 312 -1.23 17.21 21.21
N LYS A 313 -1.67 18.26 21.91
CA LYS A 313 -2.92 18.94 21.55
C LYS A 313 -2.72 19.78 20.28
N CYS A 314 -3.63 19.65 19.34
CA CYS A 314 -3.65 20.46 18.14
C CYS A 314 -3.85 21.95 18.52
N PRO A 315 -2.97 22.89 18.07
CA PRO A 315 -3.11 24.30 18.39
C PRO A 315 -4.40 24.93 17.84
N ARG A 316 -4.96 24.35 16.75
CA ARG A 316 -6.14 24.91 16.07
C ARG A 316 -7.46 24.43 16.68
N CYS A 317 -7.60 23.12 16.99
CA CYS A 317 -8.88 22.55 17.41
C CYS A 317 -8.84 21.88 18.80
N GLY A 318 -7.70 21.91 19.48
CA GLY A 318 -7.53 21.33 20.82
C GLY A 318 -7.48 19.80 20.86
N GLU A 319 -7.69 19.13 19.74
CA GLU A 319 -7.76 17.66 19.68
C GLU A 319 -6.42 17.02 20.03
N PRO A 320 -6.39 15.99 20.87
CA PRO A 320 -5.19 15.22 21.16
C PRO A 320 -4.75 14.44 19.91
N ASN A 321 -3.47 14.54 19.58
CA ASN A 321 -2.82 13.86 18.48
C ASN A 321 -1.57 13.14 19.01
N ASP A 322 -1.23 12.02 18.39
CA ASP A 322 0.06 11.39 18.66
C ASP A 322 1.19 12.34 18.24
N LYS A 323 2.30 12.38 18.98
CA LYS A 323 3.46 13.25 18.67
C LYS A 323 4.08 12.98 17.30
N VAL A 324 3.92 11.75 16.79
CA VAL A 324 4.38 11.38 15.45
C VAL A 324 3.45 11.86 14.35
N ASN A 325 2.26 12.37 14.69
CA ASN A 325 1.32 12.88 13.69
C ASN A 325 1.85 14.20 13.11
N ARG A 326 2.07 14.21 11.81
CA ARG A 326 2.48 15.40 11.07
C ARG A 326 1.33 16.38 10.84
N PHE A 327 0.10 15.90 10.91
CA PHE A 327 -1.13 16.66 10.73
C PHE A 327 -2.14 16.27 11.81
N CYS A 328 -2.94 17.23 12.24
CA CYS A 328 -4.08 16.93 13.12
C CYS A 328 -5.11 16.05 12.38
N TRP A 329 -5.42 14.91 12.95
CA TRP A 329 -6.37 13.97 12.38
C TRP A 329 -7.78 14.57 12.23
N LYS A 330 -8.17 15.50 13.10
CA LYS A 330 -9.50 16.12 13.11
C LYS A 330 -9.63 17.28 12.12
N CYS A 331 -8.71 18.25 12.15
CA CYS A 331 -8.83 19.48 11.38
C CYS A 331 -7.81 19.63 10.25
N GLY A 332 -6.89 18.68 10.08
CA GLY A 332 -5.85 18.70 9.05
C GLY A 332 -4.73 19.73 9.26
N MET A 333 -4.68 20.41 10.41
CA MET A 333 -3.61 21.35 10.71
C MET A 333 -2.25 20.64 10.75
N ILE A 334 -1.23 21.27 10.16
CA ILE A 334 0.16 20.78 10.22
C ILE A 334 0.65 20.86 11.67
N LEU A 335 1.07 19.74 12.22
CA LEU A 335 1.65 19.62 13.57
C LEU A 335 3.17 19.48 13.55
N ASP A 336 3.73 19.08 12.42
CA ASP A 336 5.16 18.94 12.21
C ASP A 336 5.79 20.31 11.97
N LYS A 337 6.59 20.79 12.93
CA LYS A 337 7.28 22.09 12.88
C LYS A 337 8.16 22.24 11.62
N THR A 338 8.83 21.16 11.21
CA THR A 338 9.72 21.21 10.03
C THR A 338 8.96 21.40 8.71
N LEU A 339 7.74 20.87 8.61
CA LEU A 339 6.85 21.12 7.47
C LEU A 339 6.28 22.54 7.50
N THR A 340 5.97 23.06 8.69
CA THR A 340 5.47 24.42 8.86
C THR A 340 6.55 25.43 8.46
N GLU A 341 7.78 25.24 8.91
CA GLU A 341 8.93 26.06 8.53
C GLU A 341 9.21 26.02 7.02
N LYS A 342 9.18 24.83 6.41
CA LYS A 342 9.36 24.69 4.96
C LYS A 342 8.28 25.39 4.14
N LYS A 343 7.01 25.23 4.52
CA LYS A 343 5.91 25.93 3.84
C LYS A 343 5.98 27.44 4.03
N LEU A 344 6.29 27.90 5.24
CA LEU A 344 6.48 29.33 5.50
C LEU A 344 7.63 29.90 4.66
N MET A 345 8.74 29.15 4.50
CA MET A 345 9.84 29.56 3.63
C MET A 345 9.47 29.55 2.13
N GLU A 346 8.67 28.60 1.68
CA GLU A 346 8.17 28.56 0.30
C GLU A 346 7.20 29.70 0.03
N GLU A 347 6.25 29.95 0.93
CA GLU A 347 5.31 31.08 0.85
C GLU A 347 6.05 32.43 0.95
N ALA A 348 7.06 32.55 1.83
CA ALA A 348 7.89 33.76 1.92
C ALA A 348 8.65 34.05 0.62
N LYS A 349 9.21 33.06 -0.04
CA LYS A 349 9.87 33.21 -1.35
C LYS A 349 8.91 33.60 -2.47
N GLU A 350 7.68 33.05 -2.46
CA GLU A 350 6.64 33.46 -3.41
C GLU A 350 6.22 34.91 -3.20
N ILE A 351 6.07 35.35 -1.94
CA ILE A 351 5.75 36.72 -1.57
C ILE A 351 6.91 37.67 -1.95
N GLU A 352 8.17 37.29 -1.67
CA GLU A 352 9.35 38.06 -2.08
C GLU A 352 9.39 38.27 -3.59
N SER A 353 9.14 37.19 -4.36
CA SER A 353 9.09 37.27 -5.82
C SER A 353 7.96 38.15 -6.36
N SER A 354 6.85 38.20 -5.67
CA SER A 354 5.69 39.04 -6.00
C SER A 354 5.93 40.49 -5.66
N LEU A 355 6.55 40.80 -4.49
CA LEU A 355 6.91 42.15 -4.09
C LEU A 355 7.97 42.78 -5.01
N LEU A 356 8.95 41.98 -5.45
CA LEU A 356 9.97 42.44 -6.41
C LEU A 356 9.38 42.73 -7.79
N LYS A 357 8.27 42.08 -8.16
CA LYS A 357 7.56 42.30 -9.42
C LYS A 357 6.50 43.40 -9.34
N SER A 358 6.05 43.75 -8.14
CA SER A 358 5.01 44.75 -7.93
C SER A 358 5.54 46.18 -8.19
N GLN A 359 4.67 47.08 -8.69
CA GLN A 359 4.96 48.50 -8.86
C GLN A 359 4.82 49.31 -7.56
N VAL A 360 4.36 48.68 -6.48
CA VAL A 360 4.07 49.32 -5.18
C VAL A 360 5.34 49.58 -4.35
N VAL A 361 6.40 48.82 -4.61
CA VAL A 361 7.69 48.99 -3.94
C VAL A 361 8.58 49.85 -4.82
N ASP A 362 9.03 50.99 -4.28
CA ASP A 362 9.91 51.89 -4.99
C ASP A 362 11.28 51.27 -5.30
N ASN A 363 11.97 51.79 -6.32
CA ASN A 363 13.24 51.24 -6.76
C ASN A 363 14.33 51.29 -5.69
N SER A 364 14.24 52.21 -4.72
CA SER A 364 15.18 52.35 -3.60
C SER A 364 15.01 51.19 -2.62
N THR A 365 13.77 50.84 -2.29
CA THR A 365 13.41 49.75 -1.39
C THR A 365 13.73 48.39 -2.02
N LYS A 366 13.53 48.25 -3.35
CA LYS A 366 13.92 47.02 -4.09
C LYS A 366 15.43 46.79 -4.02
N LYS A 367 16.21 47.85 -4.14
CA LYS A 367 17.67 47.79 -4.08
C LYS A 367 18.17 47.43 -2.68
N ILE A 368 17.54 47.97 -1.62
CA ILE A 368 17.83 47.63 -0.24
C ILE A 368 17.54 46.16 0.04
N ILE A 369 16.39 45.64 -0.41
CA ILE A 369 16.02 44.21 -0.24
C ILE A 369 17.02 43.28 -0.97
N GLN A 370 17.56 43.69 -2.10
CA GLN A 370 18.55 42.89 -2.86
C GLN A 370 19.96 42.90 -2.22
N GLU A 371 20.36 44.00 -1.56
CA GLU A 371 21.69 44.19 -0.99
C GLU A 371 21.87 43.56 0.40
N PHE A 372 20.79 43.14 1.08
CA PHE A 372 20.91 42.50 2.40
C PHE A 372 21.46 41.08 2.32
N PRO A 373 22.34 40.67 3.25
CA PRO A 373 22.79 39.28 3.38
C PRO A 373 21.59 38.34 3.60
N PRO A 374 21.65 37.08 3.08
CA PRO A 374 20.53 36.14 3.16
C PRO A 374 19.98 35.92 4.57
N GLU A 375 20.88 35.94 5.58
CA GLU A 375 20.54 35.75 6.99
C GLU A 375 19.67 36.90 7.59
N PHE A 376 19.81 38.11 7.06
CA PHE A 376 19.01 39.27 7.48
C PHE A 376 17.70 39.35 6.69
N LYS A 377 17.65 38.83 5.45
CA LYS A 377 16.43 38.80 4.65
C LYS A 377 15.38 37.93 5.30
N ASP A 378 15.78 36.78 5.81
CA ASP A 378 14.88 35.83 6.48
C ASP A 378 14.31 36.47 7.78
N LEU A 379 15.10 37.20 8.53
CA LEU A 379 14.67 37.87 9.77
C LEU A 379 13.70 39.05 9.51
N ILE A 380 13.93 39.81 8.45
CA ILE A 380 13.07 40.95 8.06
C ILE A 380 11.72 40.39 7.50
N LEU A 381 11.78 39.38 6.68
CA LEU A 381 10.58 38.69 6.15
C LEU A 381 9.75 38.07 7.28
N GLU A 382 10.39 37.45 8.25
CA GLU A 382 9.71 36.89 9.42
C GLU A 382 9.04 37.99 10.26
N THR A 383 9.70 39.12 10.44
CA THR A 383 9.17 40.27 11.19
C THR A 383 8.00 40.93 10.45
N VAL A 384 8.11 41.12 9.14
CA VAL A 384 7.05 41.72 8.31
C VAL A 384 5.85 40.78 8.21
N LEU A 385 6.07 39.50 8.01
CA LEU A 385 4.99 38.50 7.99
C LEU A 385 4.26 38.40 9.32
N LYS A 386 5.01 38.53 10.44
CA LYS A 386 4.43 38.55 11.78
C LYS A 386 3.54 39.77 11.99
N GLN A 387 3.94 40.94 11.54
CA GLN A 387 3.14 42.15 11.57
C GLN A 387 1.89 42.07 10.67
N ILE A 388 2.01 41.49 9.48
CA ILE A 388 0.86 41.28 8.57
C ILE A 388 -0.14 40.26 9.17
N VAL A 389 0.36 39.22 9.84
CA VAL A 389 -0.48 38.21 10.49
C VAL A 389 -1.16 38.76 11.75
N GLU A 390 -0.52 39.66 12.49
CA GLU A 390 -1.05 40.22 13.72
C GLU A 390 -2.02 41.39 13.46
N SER A 391 -1.95 42.06 12.30
CA SER A 391 -2.84 43.16 11.95
C SER A 391 -3.92 42.74 10.95
N PRO A 392 -5.22 42.74 11.34
CA PRO A 392 -6.33 42.42 10.44
C PRO A 392 -6.41 43.35 9.20
N GLU A 393 -6.08 44.64 9.39
CA GLU A 393 -6.14 45.63 8.30
C GLU A 393 -5.05 45.43 7.25
N LEU A 394 -3.82 45.06 7.68
CA LEU A 394 -2.72 44.79 6.78
C LEU A 394 -2.97 43.45 6.02
N ARG A 395 -3.61 42.50 6.68
CA ARG A 395 -3.98 41.20 6.06
C ARG A 395 -5.02 41.36 4.95
N GLU A 396 -6.01 42.22 5.17
CA GLU A 396 -7.09 42.45 4.19
C GLU A 396 -6.54 43.25 2.98
N ARG A 397 -5.69 44.24 3.20
CA ARG A 397 -4.98 44.96 2.14
C ARG A 397 -4.09 44.05 1.31
N PHE A 398 -3.33 43.21 1.95
CA PHE A 398 -2.42 42.26 1.30
C PHE A 398 -3.15 41.21 0.48
N GLN A 399 -4.28 40.68 0.98
CA GLN A 399 -5.14 39.77 0.22
C GLN A 399 -5.78 40.40 -1.01
N LYS A 400 -6.13 41.69 -0.92
CA LYS A 400 -6.71 42.41 -2.04
C LYS A 400 -5.70 42.68 -3.14
N GLU A 401 -4.47 43.02 -2.80
CA GLU A 401 -3.38 43.23 -3.76
C GLU A 401 -2.95 41.92 -4.47
N ILE A 402 -2.89 40.79 -3.74
CA ILE A 402 -2.59 39.50 -4.36
C ILE A 402 -3.71 39.07 -5.32
N ALA A 403 -4.96 39.40 -5.04
CA ALA A 403 -6.09 39.10 -5.90
C ALA A 403 -6.12 39.95 -7.18
N GLU A 404 -5.59 41.17 -7.14
CA GLU A 404 -5.49 42.09 -8.27
C GLU A 404 -4.27 41.84 -9.18
N THR A 405 -3.28 41.03 -8.70
CA THR A 405 -2.03 40.74 -9.42
C THR A 405 -2.07 39.37 -10.12
N LYS A 406 -3.15 38.61 -9.97
CA LYS A 406 -3.47 37.35 -10.69
C LYS A 406 -4.42 37.60 -11.85
#